data_718bda31ca7e4de9f5d911efca65a876
#
_entry.id   718bda31ca7e4de9f5d911efca65a876
#
_cell.length_a   1.000
_cell.length_b   1.000
_cell.length_c   1.000
_cell.angle_alpha   90.00
_cell.angle_beta   90.00
_cell.angle_gamma   90.00
#
_symmetry.space_group_name_H-M   'P 1'
#
loop_
_entity.id
_entity.type
_entity.pdbx_description
1 polymer ?
#
loop_
_entity_poly.entity_id
_entity_poly.type
_entity_poly.pdbx_seq_one_letter_code
_entity_poly.pdbx_strand_id
1 'polypeptide(L)'
;MKTLKFILPAMGVLCLSACSDSNVDTPDEMTQKEQTLKAITIDYVENNVRKTYAAMADASIELLSLCETMQEKHTAGTLATADIQAAGEAWKRARKSWELSEAFLFGPAANHNIDPHIDSWPLDKAAMDNLLTQIRNGNKWSLENNGGYGLIGFHSIEYMLFELSADGNTSQVHSTNYTPEEMEYLVAVATDLCQQCVCLEACWAGTENISLEKQQILDDADLDYGENYGWEMMNAGQAGSRFKTYQEAVEEIIQGCVDIADEVGNTKIGRPHIGSSDADKNYIESPYSLNSIEDFIDNIYSIRNSYLGTGNASVSISAYVKSVSPETDTEVRNAINNAIAAIEVIPEPFAKTASGPLAEAAMEATSTTLVSALEKANRIISNN
;
A
#
# COMPACT_ATOMS: atom_id res chain seq x y z
N MET A 1 -66.21 -18.54 -47.38
CA MET A 1 -67.64 -18.25 -47.09
C MET A 1 -67.70 -17.36 -45.84
N LYS A 2 -68.35 -16.24 -46.02
CA LYS A 2 -68.96 -15.31 -45.09
C LYS A 2 -68.06 -14.45 -44.18
N THR A 3 -67.79 -13.27 -44.68
CA THR A 3 -67.63 -11.95 -44.06
C THR A 3 -68.73 -11.68 -43.02
N LEU A 4 -68.37 -11.00 -41.94
CA LEU A 4 -69.20 -10.01 -41.33
C LEU A 4 -68.45 -8.91 -40.62
N LYS A 5 -68.62 -7.69 -41.13
CA LYS A 5 -68.27 -6.37 -40.53
C LYS A 5 -69.40 -6.00 -39.55
N PHE A 6 -69.03 -5.20 -38.53
CA PHE A 6 -69.84 -4.12 -37.97
C PHE A 6 -69.11 -3.42 -36.86
N ILE A 7 -68.66 -2.19 -37.08
CA ILE A 7 -69.24 -0.88 -36.78
C ILE A 7 -68.94 -0.44 -35.30
N LEU A 8 -68.15 0.65 -35.22
CA LEU A 8 -68.02 1.55 -34.05
C LEU A 8 -69.41 2.17 -33.65
N PRO A 9 -69.47 2.64 -32.41
CA PRO A 9 -69.64 4.07 -32.25
C PRO A 9 -68.66 4.71 -31.23
N ALA A 10 -68.27 5.93 -31.55
CA ALA A 10 -67.67 6.91 -30.69
C ALA A 10 -68.69 7.58 -29.78
N MET A 11 -68.27 7.87 -28.53
CA MET A 11 -68.73 8.95 -27.65
C MET A 11 -68.15 8.70 -26.26
N GLY A 12 -67.48 9.54 -25.59
CA GLY A 12 -67.63 10.89 -25.19
C GLY A 12 -66.56 11.24 -24.22
N VAL A 13 -66.00 12.39 -24.36
CA VAL A 13 -65.06 13.05 -23.49
C VAL A 13 -65.67 13.30 -22.11
N LEU A 14 -64.97 12.90 -21.04
CA LEU A 14 -65.13 13.54 -19.73
C LEU A 14 -63.76 13.66 -19.10
N CYS A 15 -63.26 14.89 -19.12
CA CYS A 15 -62.10 15.31 -18.33
C CYS A 15 -62.44 15.23 -16.84
N LEU A 16 -61.71 14.41 -16.09
CA LEU A 16 -61.58 14.58 -14.65
C LEU A 16 -60.08 14.75 -14.37
N SER A 17 -59.72 16.01 -14.14
CA SER A 17 -58.42 16.41 -13.55
C SER A 17 -58.39 15.83 -12.13
N ALA A 18 -57.58 14.83 -11.92
CA ALA A 18 -57.10 14.43 -10.61
C ALA A 18 -55.57 14.73 -10.58
N CYS A 19 -55.25 15.85 -9.96
CA CYS A 19 -53.92 16.07 -9.45
C CYS A 19 -53.63 14.97 -8.42
N SER A 20 -52.77 14.05 -8.74
CA SER A 20 -52.02 13.31 -7.76
C SER A 20 -50.53 13.63 -8.01
N ASP A 21 -49.99 14.54 -7.19
CA ASP A 21 -48.57 14.65 -6.95
C ASP A 21 -48.10 13.30 -6.38
N SER A 22 -47.71 12.41 -7.25
CA SER A 22 -46.82 11.34 -6.91
C SER A 22 -45.46 11.77 -7.49
N ASN A 23 -44.69 12.49 -6.70
CA ASN A 23 -43.23 12.49 -6.83
C ASN A 23 -42.80 11.03 -6.61
N VAL A 24 -42.79 10.26 -7.68
CA VAL A 24 -41.94 9.11 -7.79
C VAL A 24 -40.54 9.73 -8.01
N ASP A 25 -39.73 9.79 -6.97
CA ASP A 25 -38.33 10.03 -7.10
C ASP A 25 -37.80 8.98 -8.07
N THR A 26 -37.68 9.33 -9.36
CA THR A 26 -36.85 8.60 -10.29
C THR A 26 -35.46 8.76 -9.75
N PRO A 27 -34.69 7.66 -9.52
CA PRO A 27 -33.30 7.77 -9.15
C PRO A 27 -32.63 8.73 -10.14
N ASP A 28 -32.00 9.79 -9.65
CA ASP A 28 -31.28 10.72 -10.50
C ASP A 28 -30.31 9.90 -11.36
N GLU A 29 -30.44 10.01 -12.69
CA GLU A 29 -29.52 9.35 -13.61
C GLU A 29 -28.11 9.88 -13.32
N MET A 30 -27.19 8.98 -12.97
CA MET A 30 -25.80 9.30 -12.67
C MET A 30 -25.21 10.09 -13.84
N THR A 31 -24.55 11.22 -13.54
CA THR A 31 -23.92 12.05 -14.58
C THR A 31 -22.84 11.28 -15.35
N GLN A 32 -22.49 11.71 -16.54
CA GLN A 32 -21.40 11.11 -17.32
C GLN A 32 -20.06 11.13 -16.57
N LYS A 33 -19.80 12.20 -15.79
CA LYS A 33 -18.63 12.30 -14.91
C LYS A 33 -18.66 11.18 -13.86
N GLU A 34 -19.75 11.07 -13.09
CA GLU A 34 -19.89 10.05 -12.05
C GLU A 34 -19.78 8.63 -12.61
N GLN A 35 -20.35 8.36 -13.78
CA GLN A 35 -20.19 7.06 -14.46
C GLN A 35 -18.72 6.76 -14.79
N THR A 36 -17.97 7.75 -15.24
CA THR A 36 -16.54 7.61 -15.53
C THR A 36 -15.74 7.38 -14.26
N LEU A 37 -15.98 8.18 -13.21
CA LEU A 37 -15.27 8.04 -11.93
C LEU A 37 -15.60 6.72 -11.26
N LYS A 38 -16.85 6.22 -11.36
CA LYS A 38 -17.24 4.87 -10.92
C LYS A 38 -16.39 3.80 -11.60
N ALA A 39 -16.27 3.86 -12.93
CA ALA A 39 -15.48 2.87 -13.65
C ALA A 39 -14.00 2.90 -13.24
N ILE A 40 -13.43 4.10 -13.04
CA ILE A 40 -12.06 4.28 -12.55
C ILE A 40 -11.89 3.67 -11.15
N THR A 41 -12.81 3.97 -10.22
CA THR A 41 -12.76 3.44 -8.86
C THR A 41 -12.82 1.92 -8.83
N ILE A 42 -13.71 1.31 -9.65
CA ILE A 42 -13.81 -0.15 -9.76
C ILE A 42 -12.49 -0.75 -10.31
N ASP A 43 -11.95 -0.21 -11.42
CA ASP A 43 -10.70 -0.73 -12.00
C ASP A 43 -9.53 -0.57 -11.03
N TYR A 44 -9.47 0.55 -10.31
CA TYR A 44 -8.46 0.81 -9.29
C TYR A 44 -8.50 -0.20 -8.15
N VAL A 45 -9.66 -0.42 -7.54
CA VAL A 45 -9.80 -1.36 -6.43
C VAL A 45 -9.49 -2.79 -6.87
N GLU A 46 -10.08 -3.24 -7.99
CA GLU A 46 -9.95 -4.62 -8.44
C GLU A 46 -8.57 -4.94 -9.03
N ASN A 47 -7.96 -4.02 -9.75
CA ASN A 47 -6.74 -4.29 -10.51
C ASN A 47 -5.47 -3.73 -9.89
N ASN A 48 -5.56 -2.71 -9.03
CA ASN A 48 -4.40 -2.17 -8.31
C ASN A 48 -4.41 -2.63 -6.85
N VAL A 49 -5.33 -2.15 -6.02
CA VAL A 49 -5.28 -2.34 -4.57
C VAL A 49 -5.37 -3.81 -4.17
N ARG A 50 -6.44 -4.51 -4.57
CA ARG A 50 -6.65 -5.92 -4.19
C ARG A 50 -5.53 -6.83 -4.67
N LYS A 51 -4.99 -6.61 -5.86
CA LYS A 51 -3.88 -7.41 -6.38
C LYS A 51 -2.58 -7.15 -5.64
N THR A 52 -2.31 -5.91 -5.27
CA THR A 52 -1.09 -5.55 -4.53
C THR A 52 -1.13 -6.13 -3.13
N TYR A 53 -2.24 -5.98 -2.40
CA TYR A 53 -2.36 -6.56 -1.06
C TYR A 53 -2.42 -8.09 -1.06
N ALA A 54 -3.06 -8.71 -2.06
CA ALA A 54 -3.02 -10.16 -2.22
C ALA A 54 -1.59 -10.67 -2.45
N ALA A 55 -0.81 -10.00 -3.31
CA ALA A 55 0.59 -10.35 -3.56
C ALA A 55 1.47 -10.14 -2.32
N MET A 56 1.22 -9.08 -1.54
CA MET A 56 1.91 -8.82 -0.28
C MET A 56 1.63 -9.92 0.75
N ALA A 57 0.36 -10.28 0.94
CA ALA A 57 -0.04 -11.33 1.86
C ALA A 57 0.55 -12.69 1.46
N ASP A 58 0.51 -13.05 0.18
CA ASP A 58 1.12 -14.29 -0.33
C ASP A 58 2.64 -14.32 -0.08
N ALA A 59 3.32 -13.19 -0.32
CA ALA A 59 4.76 -13.08 -0.09
C ALA A 59 5.13 -13.11 1.40
N SER A 60 4.29 -12.56 2.28
CA SER A 60 4.49 -12.60 3.73
C SER A 60 4.29 -14.01 4.30
N ILE A 61 3.35 -14.79 3.77
CA ILE A 61 3.16 -16.21 4.09
C ILE A 61 4.40 -17.02 3.68
N GLU A 62 4.93 -16.78 2.47
CA GLU A 62 6.18 -17.43 2.03
C GLU A 62 7.36 -17.06 2.95
N LEU A 63 7.50 -15.79 3.32
CA LEU A 63 8.56 -15.32 4.23
C LEU A 63 8.45 -16.03 5.60
N LEU A 64 7.26 -16.08 6.18
CA LEU A 64 7.02 -16.79 7.45
C LEU A 64 7.44 -18.27 7.35
N SER A 65 6.99 -18.97 6.32
CA SER A 65 7.32 -20.39 6.11
C SER A 65 8.84 -20.62 5.99
N LEU A 66 9.56 -19.68 5.35
CA LEU A 66 11.03 -19.76 5.27
C LEU A 66 11.70 -19.47 6.61
N CYS A 67 11.19 -18.54 7.42
CA CYS A 67 11.69 -18.29 8.78
C CYS A 67 11.47 -19.50 9.70
N GLU A 68 10.32 -20.16 9.62
CA GLU A 68 10.04 -21.43 10.34
C GLU A 68 11.01 -22.54 9.90
N THR A 69 11.22 -22.69 8.61
CA THR A 69 12.22 -23.64 8.06
C THR A 69 13.63 -23.34 8.55
N MET A 70 14.02 -22.06 8.66
CA MET A 70 15.30 -21.65 9.24
C MET A 70 15.39 -22.09 10.71
N GLN A 71 14.35 -21.90 11.51
CA GLN A 71 14.31 -22.32 12.92
C GLN A 71 14.44 -23.84 13.07
N GLU A 72 13.72 -24.61 12.25
CA GLU A 72 13.82 -26.09 12.23
C GLU A 72 15.24 -26.55 11.90
N LYS A 73 15.85 -26.00 10.85
CA LYS A 73 17.22 -26.33 10.43
C LYS A 73 18.25 -25.88 11.46
N HIS A 74 18.06 -24.74 12.09
CA HIS A 74 18.90 -24.28 13.18
C HIS A 74 18.89 -25.28 14.35
N THR A 75 17.71 -25.70 14.77
CA THR A 75 17.52 -26.72 15.82
C THR A 75 18.18 -28.06 15.45
N ALA A 76 18.12 -28.46 14.17
CA ALA A 76 18.78 -29.65 13.66
C ALA A 76 20.29 -29.50 13.43
N GLY A 77 20.86 -28.28 13.57
CA GLY A 77 22.26 -28.00 13.29
C GLY A 77 22.61 -28.06 11.78
N THR A 78 21.65 -27.83 10.91
CA THR A 78 21.79 -27.92 9.45
C THR A 78 21.47 -26.61 8.72
N LEU A 79 21.27 -25.51 9.45
CA LEU A 79 21.03 -24.19 8.87
C LEU A 79 22.23 -23.76 7.99
N ALA A 80 21.96 -23.38 6.77
CA ALA A 80 22.95 -22.94 5.79
C ALA A 80 22.69 -21.49 5.35
N THR A 81 23.74 -20.81 4.87
CA THR A 81 23.63 -19.46 4.31
C THR A 81 22.58 -19.36 3.19
N ALA A 82 22.40 -20.43 2.41
CA ALA A 82 21.39 -20.46 1.36
C ALA A 82 19.94 -20.37 1.89
N ASP A 83 19.69 -20.85 3.11
CA ASP A 83 18.37 -20.76 3.75
C ASP A 83 18.06 -19.32 4.13
N ILE A 84 19.04 -18.61 4.71
CA ILE A 84 18.93 -17.21 5.06
C ILE A 84 18.77 -16.35 3.79
N GLN A 85 19.51 -16.70 2.72
CA GLN A 85 19.36 -16.02 1.44
C GLN A 85 17.96 -16.19 0.86
N ALA A 86 17.36 -17.36 0.94
CA ALA A 86 16.00 -17.60 0.49
C ALA A 86 14.97 -16.74 1.27
N ALA A 87 15.13 -16.65 2.60
CA ALA A 87 14.30 -15.77 3.43
C ALA A 87 14.52 -14.29 3.09
N GLY A 88 15.78 -13.87 2.86
CA GLY A 88 16.09 -12.50 2.44
C GLY A 88 15.46 -12.12 1.10
N GLU A 89 15.43 -13.02 0.12
CA GLU A 89 14.76 -12.78 -1.16
C GLU A 89 13.22 -12.77 -1.02
N ALA A 90 12.65 -13.57 -0.11
CA ALA A 90 11.22 -13.51 0.20
C ALA A 90 10.86 -12.19 0.90
N TRP A 91 11.70 -11.72 1.83
CA TRP A 91 11.58 -10.41 2.46
C TRP A 91 11.52 -9.29 1.40
N LYS A 92 12.43 -9.28 0.44
CA LYS A 92 12.44 -8.29 -0.65
C LYS A 92 11.17 -8.33 -1.50
N ARG A 93 10.62 -9.52 -1.75
CA ARG A 93 9.35 -9.63 -2.49
C ARG A 93 8.16 -9.08 -1.71
N ALA A 94 8.07 -9.39 -0.42
CA ALA A 94 7.02 -8.87 0.45
C ALA A 94 7.15 -7.34 0.61
N ARG A 95 8.38 -6.86 0.87
CA ARG A 95 8.71 -5.43 0.96
C ARG A 95 8.30 -4.67 -0.30
N LYS A 96 8.66 -5.17 -1.46
CA LYS A 96 8.28 -4.56 -2.74
C LYS A 96 6.76 -4.39 -2.87
N SER A 97 5.98 -5.37 -2.46
CA SER A 97 4.51 -5.28 -2.53
C SER A 97 3.96 -4.25 -1.55
N TRP A 98 4.59 -4.10 -0.38
CA TRP A 98 4.29 -3.04 0.58
C TRP A 98 4.57 -1.66 -0.03
N GLU A 99 5.77 -1.40 -0.53
CA GLU A 99 6.15 -0.13 -1.14
C GLU A 99 5.28 0.26 -2.34
N LEU A 100 4.81 -0.74 -3.12
CA LEU A 100 3.84 -0.55 -4.18
C LEU A 100 2.43 -0.22 -3.67
N SER A 101 2.17 -0.30 -2.36
CA SER A 101 0.89 0.05 -1.74
C SER A 101 0.88 1.43 -1.06
N GLU A 102 2.00 2.09 -0.98
CA GLU A 102 2.19 3.34 -0.23
C GLU A 102 1.26 4.48 -0.68
N ALA A 103 0.82 4.52 -1.93
CA ALA A 103 -0.17 5.50 -2.39
C ALA A 103 -1.61 5.21 -1.89
N PHE A 104 -1.85 4.11 -1.15
CA PHE A 104 -3.17 3.75 -0.65
C PHE A 104 -3.17 3.17 0.77
N LEU A 105 -2.34 3.73 1.63
CA LEU A 105 -2.35 3.45 3.08
C LEU A 105 -3.50 4.14 3.82
N PHE A 106 -4.30 4.94 3.13
CA PHE A 106 -5.53 5.48 3.68
C PHE A 106 -6.56 4.37 3.98
N GLY A 107 -7.56 4.68 4.78
CA GLY A 107 -8.56 3.68 5.19
C GLY A 107 -7.99 2.65 6.17
N PRO A 108 -8.06 1.34 5.90
CA PRO A 108 -7.77 0.30 6.89
C PRO A 108 -6.37 0.37 7.50
N ALA A 109 -5.33 0.61 6.70
CA ALA A 109 -3.95 0.66 7.19
C ALA A 109 -3.79 1.71 8.30
N ALA A 110 -4.34 2.91 8.09
CA ALA A 110 -4.33 4.01 9.06
C ALA A 110 -5.34 3.79 10.19
N ASN A 111 -6.58 3.35 9.88
CA ASN A 111 -7.68 3.27 10.85
C ASN A 111 -7.44 2.22 11.94
N HIS A 112 -6.75 1.13 11.61
CA HIS A 112 -6.50 -0.01 12.50
C HIS A 112 -5.06 -0.09 12.99
N ASN A 113 -4.23 0.95 12.73
CA ASN A 113 -2.80 0.97 13.03
C ASN A 113 -2.03 -0.23 12.44
N ILE A 114 -2.46 -0.74 11.27
CA ILE A 114 -1.79 -1.85 10.59
C ILE A 114 -0.44 -1.38 10.02
N ASP A 115 -0.39 -0.18 9.46
CA ASP A 115 0.82 0.43 8.94
C ASP A 115 1.99 0.37 9.95
N PRO A 116 1.93 0.91 11.18
CA PRO A 116 3.05 0.85 12.10
C PRO A 116 3.42 -0.57 12.57
N HIS A 117 2.55 -1.58 12.43
CA HIS A 117 2.92 -2.98 12.63
C HIS A 117 3.78 -3.51 11.50
N ILE A 118 3.48 -3.11 10.27
CA ILE A 118 4.17 -3.57 9.06
C ILE A 118 5.49 -2.83 8.86
N ASP A 119 5.50 -1.48 9.02
CA ASP A 119 6.58 -0.62 8.54
C ASP A 119 6.92 0.55 9.45
N SER A 120 7.25 0.28 10.69
CA SER A 120 7.81 1.31 11.59
C SER A 120 9.32 1.45 11.41
N TRP A 121 9.77 2.65 11.00
CA TRP A 121 11.19 2.96 10.80
C TRP A 121 11.57 4.34 11.36
N PRO A 122 12.84 4.62 11.66
CA PRO A 122 13.93 3.64 11.64
C PRO A 122 13.79 2.61 12.77
N LEU A 123 14.39 1.43 12.55
CA LEU A 123 14.52 0.42 13.61
C LEU A 123 15.13 1.05 14.87
N ASP A 124 14.53 0.81 16.03
CA ASP A 124 15.14 1.14 17.32
C ASP A 124 16.25 0.13 17.65
N LYS A 125 17.42 0.33 17.01
CA LYS A 125 18.55 -0.57 17.18
C LYS A 125 18.97 -0.75 18.63
N ALA A 126 18.91 0.29 19.45
CA ALA A 126 19.31 0.22 20.85
C ALA A 126 18.34 -0.64 21.65
N ALA A 127 17.04 -0.47 21.41
CA ALA A 127 16.02 -1.32 22.03
C ALA A 127 16.11 -2.75 21.52
N MET A 128 16.38 -2.97 20.22
CA MET A 128 16.57 -4.29 19.63
C MET A 128 17.77 -5.03 20.25
N ASP A 129 18.94 -4.41 20.32
CA ASP A 129 20.14 -4.99 20.91
C ASP A 129 19.92 -5.35 22.38
N ASN A 130 19.17 -4.51 23.10
CA ASN A 130 18.80 -4.77 24.49
C ASN A 130 17.83 -5.96 24.61
N LEU A 131 16.79 -6.01 23.77
CA LEU A 131 15.83 -7.11 23.74
C LEU A 131 16.52 -8.45 23.43
N LEU A 132 17.33 -8.51 22.38
CA LEU A 132 18.07 -9.72 22.02
C LEU A 132 19.04 -10.15 23.13
N THR A 133 19.67 -9.20 23.85
CA THR A 133 20.51 -9.51 25.01
C THR A 133 19.67 -10.11 26.14
N GLN A 134 18.47 -9.59 26.41
CA GLN A 134 17.57 -10.14 27.44
C GLN A 134 17.12 -11.57 27.06
N ILE A 135 16.77 -11.78 25.80
CA ILE A 135 16.35 -13.07 25.26
C ILE A 135 17.48 -14.10 25.44
N ARG A 136 18.71 -13.78 25.01
CA ARG A 136 19.90 -14.66 25.19
C ARG A 136 20.18 -14.98 26.66
N ASN A 137 19.82 -14.13 27.58
CA ASN A 137 19.93 -14.39 29.03
C ASN A 137 18.79 -15.21 29.61
N GLY A 138 17.88 -15.70 28.80
CA GLY A 138 16.73 -16.54 29.20
C GLY A 138 15.59 -15.77 29.86
N ASN A 139 15.52 -14.45 29.65
CA ASN A 139 14.38 -13.67 30.11
C ASN A 139 13.15 -13.96 29.26
N LYS A 140 11.99 -14.03 29.90
CA LYS A 140 10.73 -14.17 29.17
C LYS A 140 10.44 -12.91 28.39
N TRP A 141 10.02 -13.09 27.18
CA TRP A 141 9.61 -12.02 26.30
C TRP A 141 8.31 -12.40 25.54
N SER A 142 7.61 -11.41 25.03
CA SER A 142 6.53 -11.55 24.07
C SER A 142 6.44 -10.26 23.25
N LEU A 143 5.91 -10.30 22.05
CA LEU A 143 5.71 -9.09 21.24
C LEU A 143 4.79 -8.10 21.95
N GLU A 144 3.73 -8.55 22.61
CA GLU A 144 2.79 -7.71 23.35
C GLU A 144 3.45 -6.90 24.50
N ASN A 145 4.42 -7.49 25.19
CA ASN A 145 5.00 -6.88 26.39
C ASN A 145 6.34 -6.18 26.13
N ASN A 146 7.04 -6.52 25.08
CA ASN A 146 8.38 -6.03 24.78
C ASN A 146 8.50 -5.39 23.40
N GLY A 147 7.49 -5.57 22.54
CA GLY A 147 7.46 -5.04 21.20
C GLY A 147 6.83 -3.63 21.18
N GLY A 148 7.65 -2.61 20.96
CA GLY A 148 7.15 -1.38 20.37
C GLY A 148 7.21 -1.52 18.85
N TYR A 149 6.50 -0.69 18.10
CA TYR A 149 6.50 -0.72 16.65
C TYR A 149 7.93 -0.71 16.03
N GLY A 150 8.90 -0.05 16.65
CA GLY A 150 10.30 -0.06 16.23
C GLY A 150 11.04 -1.39 16.44
N LEU A 151 10.38 -2.45 16.90
CA LEU A 151 10.93 -3.79 17.14
C LEU A 151 10.16 -4.89 16.38
N ILE A 152 9.22 -4.53 15.50
CA ILE A 152 8.43 -5.46 14.69
C ILE A 152 8.43 -5.04 13.22
N GLY A 153 7.74 -5.77 12.38
CA GLY A 153 7.58 -5.44 10.97
C GLY A 153 8.82 -5.72 10.12
N PHE A 154 8.83 -5.11 8.94
CA PHE A 154 9.88 -5.35 7.93
C PHE A 154 11.29 -5.06 8.43
N HIS A 155 11.51 -3.96 9.16
CA HIS A 155 12.86 -3.53 9.54
C HIS A 155 13.48 -4.39 10.63
N SER A 156 12.67 -5.00 11.51
CA SER A 156 13.15 -5.98 12.47
C SER A 156 13.59 -7.29 11.79
N ILE A 157 12.82 -7.74 10.81
CA ILE A 157 13.17 -8.93 10.00
C ILE A 157 14.40 -8.63 9.13
N GLU A 158 14.47 -7.45 8.52
CA GLU A 158 15.63 -6.99 7.78
C GLU A 158 16.92 -7.09 8.62
N TYR A 159 16.90 -6.54 9.83
CA TYR A 159 18.03 -6.59 10.76
C TYR A 159 18.47 -8.01 11.12
N MET A 160 17.52 -8.94 11.19
CA MET A 160 17.81 -10.34 11.49
C MET A 160 18.34 -11.11 10.27
N LEU A 161 17.97 -10.71 9.06
CA LEU A 161 18.35 -11.44 7.84
C LEU A 161 19.59 -10.88 7.13
N PHE A 162 19.89 -9.60 7.32
CA PHE A 162 20.97 -8.90 6.58
C PHE A 162 21.98 -8.25 7.52
N GLU A 163 23.22 -8.18 7.07
CA GLU A 163 24.28 -7.44 7.73
C GLU A 163 25.10 -6.65 6.71
N LEU A 164 25.61 -5.51 7.14
CA LEU A 164 26.52 -4.71 6.32
C LEU A 164 27.96 -5.23 6.45
N SER A 165 28.72 -5.14 5.37
CA SER A 165 30.18 -5.28 5.43
C SER A 165 30.80 -4.29 6.43
N ALA A 166 32.01 -4.59 6.92
CA ALA A 166 32.69 -3.77 7.93
C ALA A 166 32.84 -2.29 7.52
N ASP A 167 32.95 -2.00 6.23
CA ASP A 167 32.99 -0.65 5.68
C ASP A 167 31.60 -0.05 5.35
N GLY A 168 30.53 -0.85 5.53
CA GLY A 168 29.15 -0.46 5.27
C GLY A 168 28.84 -0.19 3.79
N ASN A 169 29.58 -0.76 2.85
CA ASN A 169 29.39 -0.53 1.41
C ASN A 169 28.58 -1.61 0.71
N THR A 170 28.49 -2.79 1.31
CA THR A 170 27.77 -3.93 0.73
C THR A 170 26.91 -4.59 1.78
N SER A 171 25.78 -5.11 1.34
CA SER A 171 24.91 -5.97 2.14
C SER A 171 25.21 -7.43 1.84
N GLN A 172 25.12 -8.26 2.86
CA GLN A 172 25.17 -9.72 2.76
C GLN A 172 24.11 -10.30 3.71
N VAL A 173 23.73 -11.56 3.50
CA VAL A 173 22.88 -12.23 4.48
C VAL A 173 23.64 -12.47 5.77
N HIS A 174 22.90 -12.43 6.88
CA HIS A 174 23.44 -12.65 8.21
C HIS A 174 24.14 -14.01 8.31
N SER A 175 25.10 -14.13 9.23
CA SER A 175 25.77 -15.41 9.48
C SER A 175 24.80 -16.44 10.09
N THR A 176 25.13 -17.72 10.00
CA THR A 176 24.28 -18.81 10.57
C THR A 176 24.34 -18.92 12.09
N ASN A 177 25.02 -17.99 12.76
CA ASN A 177 25.27 -18.04 14.21
C ASN A 177 24.14 -17.37 15.02
N TYR A 178 22.91 -17.82 14.80
CA TYR A 178 21.79 -17.44 15.66
C TYR A 178 21.77 -18.25 16.95
N THR A 179 21.22 -17.65 18.01
CA THR A 179 20.79 -18.45 19.17
C THR A 179 19.37 -19.00 18.93
N PRO A 180 18.95 -20.06 19.65
CA PRO A 180 17.58 -20.56 19.57
C PRO A 180 16.54 -19.47 19.81
N GLU A 181 16.80 -18.57 20.74
CA GLU A 181 15.90 -17.49 21.14
C GLU A 181 15.81 -16.40 20.07
N GLU A 182 16.88 -16.12 19.33
CA GLU A 182 16.85 -15.23 18.17
C GLU A 182 16.02 -15.81 17.05
N MET A 183 16.06 -17.13 16.84
CA MET A 183 15.18 -17.79 15.88
C MET A 183 13.71 -17.73 16.30
N GLU A 184 13.41 -17.91 17.61
CA GLU A 184 12.06 -17.72 18.13
C GLU A 184 11.56 -16.30 17.88
N TYR A 185 12.42 -15.29 18.09
CA TYR A 185 12.08 -13.90 17.84
C TYR A 185 11.82 -13.64 16.34
N LEU A 186 12.68 -14.13 15.46
CA LEU A 186 12.52 -13.97 14.00
C LEU A 186 11.18 -14.57 13.52
N VAL A 187 10.83 -15.77 13.97
CA VAL A 187 9.55 -16.40 13.62
C VAL A 187 8.38 -15.60 14.17
N ALA A 188 8.47 -15.10 15.41
CA ALA A 188 7.39 -14.34 16.01
C ALA A 188 7.12 -13.02 15.27
N VAL A 189 8.16 -12.26 14.87
CA VAL A 189 7.97 -11.02 14.11
C VAL A 189 7.53 -11.28 12.66
N ALA A 190 7.96 -12.40 12.07
CA ALA A 190 7.48 -12.82 10.75
C ALA A 190 6.01 -13.26 10.81
N THR A 191 5.57 -13.88 11.92
CA THR A 191 4.16 -14.23 12.15
C THR A 191 3.29 -13.00 12.27
N ASP A 192 3.70 -12.00 13.09
CA ASP A 192 2.97 -10.73 13.21
C ASP A 192 2.86 -10.03 11.85
N LEU A 193 3.97 -9.89 11.12
CA LEU A 193 3.97 -9.29 9.80
C LEU A 193 3.00 -10.00 8.84
N CYS A 194 3.02 -11.34 8.82
CA CYS A 194 2.13 -12.14 7.98
C CYS A 194 0.66 -11.88 8.35
N GLN A 195 0.32 -11.90 9.63
CA GLN A 195 -1.04 -11.65 10.12
C GLN A 195 -1.53 -10.26 9.73
N GLN A 196 -0.70 -9.23 9.87
CA GLN A 196 -1.05 -7.85 9.50
C GLN A 196 -1.22 -7.68 7.98
N CYS A 197 -0.35 -8.29 7.18
CA CYS A 197 -0.47 -8.27 5.72
C CYS A 197 -1.76 -8.95 5.23
N VAL A 198 -2.11 -10.11 5.81
CA VAL A 198 -3.36 -10.83 5.49
C VAL A 198 -4.58 -10.03 5.97
N CYS A 199 -4.50 -9.42 7.15
CA CYS A 199 -5.56 -8.57 7.69
C CYS A 199 -5.84 -7.37 6.77
N LEU A 200 -4.78 -6.73 6.25
CA LEU A 200 -4.94 -5.59 5.36
C LEU A 200 -5.58 -6.00 4.02
N GLU A 201 -5.21 -7.16 3.46
CA GLU A 201 -5.91 -7.72 2.29
C GLU A 201 -7.40 -7.96 2.59
N ALA A 202 -7.72 -8.57 3.75
CA ALA A 202 -9.10 -8.84 4.16
C ALA A 202 -9.91 -7.55 4.33
N CYS A 203 -9.35 -6.52 4.94
CA CYS A 203 -10.00 -5.23 5.11
C CYS A 203 -10.37 -4.55 3.79
N TRP A 204 -9.60 -4.79 2.72
CA TRP A 204 -9.91 -4.25 1.40
C TRP A 204 -10.79 -5.15 0.55
N ALA A 205 -10.63 -6.47 0.67
CA ALA A 205 -11.37 -7.42 -0.14
C ALA A 205 -12.70 -7.86 0.48
N GLY A 206 -12.79 -7.86 1.83
CA GLY A 206 -13.76 -8.59 2.62
C GLY A 206 -13.23 -9.99 2.93
N THR A 207 -13.31 -10.41 4.19
CA THR A 207 -12.77 -11.68 4.68
C THR A 207 -13.30 -12.90 3.90
N GLU A 208 -14.54 -12.85 3.45
CA GLU A 208 -15.15 -13.91 2.65
C GLU A 208 -14.56 -14.04 1.22
N ASN A 209 -13.78 -13.06 0.76
CA ASN A 209 -13.22 -13.02 -0.60
C ASN A 209 -11.71 -13.35 -0.66
N ILE A 210 -11.07 -13.62 0.48
CA ILE A 210 -9.69 -14.12 0.54
C ILE A 210 -9.67 -15.65 0.63
N SER A 211 -8.51 -16.27 0.46
CA SER A 211 -8.38 -17.74 0.51
C SER A 211 -8.70 -18.32 1.89
N LEU A 212 -9.13 -19.59 1.95
CA LEU A 212 -9.40 -20.27 3.22
C LEU A 212 -8.16 -20.34 4.14
N GLU A 213 -6.96 -20.46 3.58
CA GLU A 213 -5.70 -20.40 4.31
C GLU A 213 -5.54 -19.05 5.02
N LYS A 214 -5.77 -17.95 4.32
CA LYS A 214 -5.70 -16.59 4.87
C LYS A 214 -6.80 -16.34 5.91
N GLN A 215 -8.02 -16.84 5.68
CA GLN A 215 -9.09 -16.79 6.69
C GLN A 215 -8.68 -17.52 7.97
N GLN A 216 -8.03 -18.68 7.86
CA GLN A 216 -7.55 -19.43 9.03
C GLN A 216 -6.44 -18.66 9.78
N ILE A 217 -5.55 -17.97 9.08
CA ILE A 217 -4.51 -17.11 9.71
C ILE A 217 -5.17 -16.03 10.55
N LEU A 218 -6.23 -15.39 10.06
CA LEU A 218 -6.96 -14.35 10.79
C LEU A 218 -7.74 -14.93 11.97
N ASP A 219 -8.40 -16.08 11.80
CA ASP A 219 -9.13 -16.77 12.85
C ASP A 219 -8.20 -17.16 14.01
N ASP A 220 -7.01 -17.71 13.70
CA ASP A 220 -6.02 -18.11 14.69
C ASP A 220 -5.42 -16.91 15.45
N ALA A 221 -5.37 -15.74 14.80
CA ALA A 221 -4.88 -14.49 15.38
C ALA A 221 -5.95 -13.68 16.09
N ASP A 222 -7.23 -14.05 16.01
CA ASP A 222 -8.39 -13.23 16.43
C ASP A 222 -8.34 -11.80 15.82
N LEU A 223 -8.01 -11.72 14.52
CA LEU A 223 -7.70 -10.49 13.81
C LEU A 223 -8.59 -10.32 12.57
N ASP A 224 -9.86 -9.96 12.77
CA ASP A 224 -10.81 -9.62 11.71
C ASP A 224 -11.62 -8.38 12.10
N TYR A 225 -11.50 -7.32 11.30
CA TYR A 225 -12.24 -6.09 11.50
C TYR A 225 -13.62 -6.08 10.84
N GLY A 226 -13.97 -7.11 10.05
CA GLY A 226 -15.26 -7.22 9.35
C GLY A 226 -15.47 -6.10 8.33
N GLU A 227 -14.41 -5.55 7.76
CA GLU A 227 -14.42 -4.41 6.85
C GLU A 227 -14.30 -4.87 5.39
N ASN A 228 -14.86 -4.13 4.46
CA ASN A 228 -14.64 -4.27 3.02
C ASN A 228 -14.56 -2.87 2.39
N TYR A 229 -13.41 -2.21 2.61
CA TYR A 229 -13.17 -0.85 2.17
C TYR A 229 -13.25 -0.72 0.64
N GLY A 230 -12.77 -1.73 -0.08
CA GLY A 230 -12.87 -1.75 -1.54
C GLY A 230 -14.33 -1.76 -2.00
N TRP A 231 -15.22 -2.51 -1.33
CA TRP A 231 -16.65 -2.46 -1.63
C TRP A 231 -17.23 -1.07 -1.38
N GLU A 232 -16.85 -0.42 -0.29
CA GLU A 232 -17.32 0.92 0.03
C GLU A 232 -16.93 1.94 -1.05
N MET A 233 -15.68 1.91 -1.52
CA MET A 233 -15.22 2.76 -2.61
C MET A 233 -15.97 2.48 -3.92
N MET A 234 -16.11 1.20 -4.30
CA MET A 234 -16.78 0.80 -5.55
C MET A 234 -18.29 1.06 -5.55
N ASN A 235 -18.89 1.25 -4.38
CA ASN A 235 -20.32 1.50 -4.18
C ASN A 235 -20.60 2.88 -3.56
N ALA A 236 -19.78 3.88 -3.90
CA ALA A 236 -20.00 5.26 -3.44
C ALA A 236 -21.43 5.73 -3.71
N GLY A 237 -22.03 6.42 -2.74
CA GLY A 237 -23.41 6.86 -2.76
C GLY A 237 -24.46 5.81 -2.38
N GLN A 238 -24.08 4.55 -2.19
CA GLN A 238 -24.97 3.49 -1.71
C GLN A 238 -25.00 3.42 -0.18
N ALA A 239 -26.07 2.86 0.34
CA ALA A 239 -26.19 2.61 1.78
C ALA A 239 -25.09 1.63 2.24
N GLY A 240 -24.35 2.00 3.27
CA GLY A 240 -23.22 1.24 3.79
C GLY A 240 -21.85 1.70 3.29
N SER A 241 -21.79 2.53 2.24
CA SER A 241 -20.54 3.18 1.83
C SER A 241 -20.28 4.45 2.64
N ARG A 242 -19.03 4.69 3.03
CA ARG A 242 -18.58 5.96 3.63
C ARG A 242 -18.44 7.08 2.60
N PHE A 243 -18.23 6.72 1.33
CA PHE A 243 -18.13 7.66 0.22
C PHE A 243 -19.51 8.08 -0.28
N LYS A 244 -19.77 9.37 -0.36
CA LYS A 244 -21.07 9.89 -0.85
C LYS A 244 -21.12 9.95 -2.37
N THR A 245 -19.96 10.12 -3.01
CA THR A 245 -19.81 10.24 -4.47
C THR A 245 -18.55 9.50 -4.94
N TYR A 246 -18.50 9.12 -6.21
CA TYR A 246 -17.28 8.59 -6.82
C TYR A 246 -16.20 9.65 -6.97
N GLN A 247 -16.59 10.93 -6.97
CA GLN A 247 -15.62 12.02 -6.91
C GLN A 247 -14.85 11.98 -5.60
N GLU A 248 -15.50 11.86 -4.45
CA GLU A 248 -14.82 11.73 -3.15
C GLU A 248 -13.86 10.51 -3.14
N ALA A 249 -14.29 9.37 -3.70
CA ALA A 249 -13.42 8.19 -3.76
C ALA A 249 -12.16 8.41 -4.63
N VAL A 250 -12.29 9.11 -5.77
CA VAL A 250 -11.14 9.40 -6.64
C VAL A 250 -10.24 10.49 -6.07
N GLU A 251 -10.81 11.47 -5.37
CA GLU A 251 -10.05 12.49 -4.63
C GLU A 251 -9.19 11.85 -3.53
N GLU A 252 -9.70 10.84 -2.81
CA GLU A 252 -8.94 10.05 -1.83
C GLU A 252 -7.74 9.35 -2.49
N ILE A 253 -7.94 8.73 -3.66
CA ILE A 253 -6.84 8.07 -4.41
C ILE A 253 -5.73 9.07 -4.75
N ILE A 254 -6.09 10.25 -5.25
CA ILE A 254 -5.08 11.27 -5.59
C ILE A 254 -4.43 11.83 -4.34
N GLN A 255 -5.18 12.00 -3.25
CA GLN A 255 -4.60 12.48 -2.00
C GLN A 255 -3.54 11.50 -1.49
N GLY A 256 -3.80 10.20 -1.50
CA GLY A 256 -2.79 9.20 -1.16
C GLY A 256 -1.54 9.28 -2.04
N CYS A 257 -1.70 9.56 -3.34
CA CYS A 257 -0.55 9.81 -4.23
C CYS A 257 0.24 11.08 -3.84
N VAL A 258 -0.45 12.14 -3.41
CA VAL A 258 0.20 13.38 -2.95
C VAL A 258 0.96 13.12 -1.65
N ASP A 259 0.35 12.42 -0.71
CA ASP A 259 0.91 12.17 0.61
C ASP A 259 2.22 11.39 0.51
N ILE A 260 2.25 10.28 -0.25
CA ILE A 260 3.49 9.53 -0.44
C ILE A 260 4.54 10.27 -1.27
N ALA A 261 4.15 11.09 -2.27
CA ALA A 261 5.10 11.90 -3.01
C ALA A 261 5.79 12.93 -2.10
N ASP A 262 5.03 13.54 -1.17
CA ASP A 262 5.56 14.46 -0.17
C ASP A 262 6.46 13.72 0.84
N GLU A 263 6.05 12.55 1.31
CA GLU A 263 6.80 11.74 2.26
C GLU A 263 8.14 11.28 1.68
N VAL A 264 8.16 10.72 0.47
CA VAL A 264 9.41 10.34 -0.21
C VAL A 264 10.35 11.54 -0.32
N GLY A 265 9.83 12.70 -0.73
CA GLY A 265 10.67 13.87 -0.92
C GLY A 265 11.13 14.51 0.38
N ASN A 266 10.24 14.76 1.33
CA ASN A 266 10.55 15.55 2.52
C ASN A 266 11.00 14.69 3.70
N THR A 267 10.57 13.44 3.80
CA THR A 267 10.87 12.56 4.94
C THR A 267 11.90 11.49 4.57
N LYS A 268 11.59 10.60 3.63
CA LYS A 268 12.46 9.46 3.30
C LYS A 268 13.81 9.92 2.72
N ILE A 269 13.80 10.85 1.76
CA ILE A 269 15.02 11.43 1.16
C ILE A 269 15.44 12.71 1.89
N GLY A 270 14.48 13.62 2.11
CA GLY A 270 14.76 14.97 2.58
C GLY A 270 15.31 15.03 3.99
N ARG A 271 14.77 14.25 4.91
CA ARG A 271 15.22 14.29 6.31
C ARG A 271 16.70 13.87 6.47
N PRO A 272 17.20 12.77 5.85
CA PRO A 272 18.63 12.46 5.82
C PRO A 272 19.47 13.50 5.07
N HIS A 273 18.91 14.12 4.01
CA HIS A 273 19.62 15.09 3.19
C HIS A 273 19.87 16.41 3.92
N ILE A 274 18.81 17.03 4.48
CA ILE A 274 18.86 18.38 5.06
C ILE A 274 19.03 18.39 6.58
N GLY A 275 18.79 17.26 7.24
CA GLY A 275 18.80 17.15 8.69
C GLY A 275 20.16 17.43 9.29
N SER A 276 20.16 18.10 10.45
CA SER A 276 21.40 18.48 11.15
C SER A 276 21.75 17.57 12.32
N SER A 277 20.75 16.87 12.87
CA SER A 277 20.95 15.92 13.96
C SER A 277 21.42 14.55 13.48
N ASP A 278 22.09 13.80 14.36
CA ASP A 278 22.44 12.40 14.05
C ASP A 278 21.20 11.53 13.85
N ALA A 279 20.09 11.85 14.54
CA ALA A 279 18.82 11.17 14.35
C ALA A 279 18.25 11.38 12.94
N ASP A 280 18.37 12.59 12.38
CA ASP A 280 17.90 12.86 11.02
C ASP A 280 18.79 12.18 9.98
N LYS A 281 20.13 12.25 10.15
CA LYS A 281 21.08 11.64 9.24
C LYS A 281 21.00 10.10 9.21
N ASN A 282 20.60 9.51 10.32
CA ASN A 282 20.40 8.06 10.44
C ASN A 282 18.94 7.65 10.20
N TYR A 283 18.09 8.56 9.74
CA TYR A 283 16.72 8.26 9.36
C TYR A 283 16.68 7.61 7.97
N ILE A 284 17.29 6.43 7.89
CA ILE A 284 17.50 5.68 6.64
C ILE A 284 16.58 4.46 6.64
N GLU A 285 15.81 4.32 5.60
CA GLU A 285 14.94 3.19 5.34
C GLU A 285 15.74 2.03 4.73
N SER A 286 15.44 0.80 5.13
CA SER A 286 16.09 -0.44 4.64
C SER A 286 17.64 -0.38 4.56
N PRO A 287 18.32 0.05 5.65
CA PRO A 287 19.77 0.30 5.60
C PRO A 287 20.60 -0.97 5.58
N TYR A 288 20.12 -2.11 6.07
CA TYR A 288 20.87 -3.36 6.19
C TYR A 288 20.86 -4.19 4.90
N SER A 289 19.72 -4.20 4.21
CA SER A 289 19.55 -4.84 2.91
C SER A 289 20.07 -4.01 1.75
N LEU A 290 20.33 -2.70 1.97
CA LEU A 290 20.60 -1.68 0.97
C LEU A 290 19.48 -1.59 -0.05
N ASN A 291 18.23 -1.56 0.41
CA ASN A 291 17.02 -1.53 -0.44
C ASN A 291 16.39 -0.14 -0.54
N SER A 292 16.97 0.89 0.11
CA SER A 292 16.37 2.23 0.21
C SER A 292 15.94 2.80 -1.14
N ILE A 293 16.80 2.71 -2.14
CA ILE A 293 16.54 3.30 -3.48
C ILE A 293 15.42 2.54 -4.19
N GLU A 294 15.38 1.20 -4.10
CA GLU A 294 14.27 0.40 -4.63
C GLU A 294 12.96 0.74 -3.92
N ASP A 295 12.97 0.90 -2.58
CA ASP A 295 11.79 1.28 -1.80
C ASP A 295 11.23 2.62 -2.29
N PHE A 296 12.07 3.64 -2.43
CA PHE A 296 11.64 4.95 -2.91
C PHE A 296 11.11 4.90 -4.36
N ILE A 297 11.73 4.10 -5.23
CA ILE A 297 11.26 3.89 -6.61
C ILE A 297 9.89 3.20 -6.60
N ASP A 298 9.69 2.17 -5.78
CA ASP A 298 8.43 1.45 -5.68
C ASP A 298 7.31 2.34 -5.09
N ASN A 299 7.62 3.28 -4.17
CA ASN A 299 6.68 4.31 -3.74
C ASN A 299 6.19 5.17 -4.93
N ILE A 300 7.08 5.62 -5.80
CA ILE A 300 6.67 6.38 -6.99
C ILE A 300 5.94 5.48 -8.00
N TYR A 301 6.27 4.19 -8.09
CA TYR A 301 5.46 3.24 -8.86
C TYR A 301 4.07 3.05 -8.29
N SER A 302 3.86 3.12 -6.96
CA SER A 302 2.53 3.08 -6.35
C SER A 302 1.67 4.26 -6.84
N ILE A 303 2.24 5.46 -6.93
CA ILE A 303 1.61 6.65 -7.50
C ILE A 303 1.30 6.44 -8.99
N ARG A 304 2.29 5.95 -9.75
CA ARG A 304 2.13 5.67 -11.18
C ARG A 304 0.99 4.70 -11.42
N ASN A 305 0.93 3.61 -10.67
CA ASN A 305 -0.09 2.58 -10.78
C ASN A 305 -1.48 3.13 -10.43
N SER A 306 -1.58 3.97 -9.40
CA SER A 306 -2.82 4.61 -8.99
C SER A 306 -3.33 5.62 -10.03
N TYR A 307 -2.44 6.43 -10.62
CA TYR A 307 -2.81 7.46 -11.57
C TYR A 307 -3.05 6.92 -12.99
N LEU A 308 -2.16 6.04 -13.49
CA LEU A 308 -2.26 5.49 -14.86
C LEU A 308 -3.18 4.28 -14.98
N GLY A 309 -3.49 3.61 -13.86
CA GLY A 309 -4.18 2.34 -13.81
C GLY A 309 -3.27 1.15 -14.17
N THR A 310 -3.55 0.01 -13.59
CA THR A 310 -2.86 -1.28 -13.85
C THR A 310 -3.73 -2.25 -14.65
N GLY A 311 -5.04 -2.01 -14.70
CA GLY A 311 -6.00 -2.79 -15.47
C GLY A 311 -6.18 -2.24 -16.87
N ASN A 312 -7.23 -1.50 -17.08
CA ASN A 312 -7.52 -0.88 -18.38
C ASN A 312 -7.06 0.58 -18.42
N ALA A 313 -5.98 0.88 -19.10
CA ALA A 313 -5.41 2.23 -19.17
C ALA A 313 -6.39 3.30 -19.73
N SER A 314 -7.43 2.92 -20.46
CA SER A 314 -8.50 3.85 -20.89
C SER A 314 -9.51 4.15 -19.78
N VAL A 315 -9.47 3.39 -18.68
CA VAL A 315 -10.30 3.55 -17.49
C VAL A 315 -9.36 3.89 -16.32
N SER A 316 -8.81 5.11 -16.31
CA SER A 316 -7.83 5.57 -15.31
C SER A 316 -8.02 7.05 -15.00
N ILE A 317 -7.48 7.49 -13.88
CA ILE A 317 -7.46 8.90 -13.51
C ILE A 317 -6.80 9.72 -14.62
N SER A 318 -5.67 9.23 -15.13
CA SER A 318 -4.96 9.85 -16.25
C SER A 318 -5.83 10.00 -17.49
N ALA A 319 -6.61 8.99 -17.86
CA ALA A 319 -7.51 9.07 -19.02
C ALA A 319 -8.60 10.14 -18.82
N TYR A 320 -9.15 10.23 -17.62
CA TYR A 320 -10.12 11.28 -17.26
C TYR A 320 -9.49 12.68 -17.30
N VAL A 321 -8.37 12.88 -16.59
CA VAL A 321 -7.66 14.17 -16.56
C VAL A 321 -7.28 14.59 -17.97
N LYS A 322 -6.76 13.68 -18.79
CA LYS A 322 -6.43 13.93 -20.19
C LYS A 322 -7.63 14.38 -21.03
N SER A 323 -8.82 13.85 -20.76
CA SER A 323 -10.04 14.23 -21.49
C SER A 323 -10.47 15.68 -21.22
N VAL A 324 -10.14 16.19 -20.02
CA VAL A 324 -10.48 17.54 -19.57
C VAL A 324 -9.33 18.52 -19.80
N SER A 325 -8.11 18.13 -19.45
CA SER A 325 -6.86 18.92 -19.55
C SER A 325 -5.69 18.02 -19.98
N PRO A 326 -5.45 17.86 -21.29
CA PRO A 326 -4.32 17.06 -21.81
C PRO A 326 -2.95 17.57 -21.31
N GLU A 327 -2.82 18.87 -21.02
CA GLU A 327 -1.60 19.47 -20.51
C GLU A 327 -1.32 18.99 -19.08
N THR A 328 -2.34 18.99 -18.21
CA THR A 328 -2.20 18.52 -16.82
C THR A 328 -1.84 17.03 -16.78
N ASP A 329 -2.49 16.19 -17.61
CA ASP A 329 -2.10 14.76 -17.69
C ASP A 329 -0.63 14.59 -18.12
N THR A 330 -0.19 15.39 -19.08
CA THR A 330 1.21 15.36 -19.55
C THR A 330 2.18 15.80 -18.44
N GLU A 331 1.83 16.86 -17.68
CA GLU A 331 2.63 17.30 -16.52
C GLU A 331 2.77 16.19 -15.48
N VAL A 332 1.67 15.53 -15.09
CA VAL A 332 1.73 14.43 -14.08
C VAL A 332 2.57 13.26 -14.58
N ARG A 333 2.35 12.81 -15.82
CA ARG A 333 3.14 11.71 -16.40
C ARG A 333 4.63 12.01 -16.44
N ASN A 334 4.99 13.24 -16.83
CA ASN A 334 6.38 13.66 -16.86
C ASN A 334 6.96 13.76 -15.43
N ALA A 335 6.20 14.30 -14.48
CA ALA A 335 6.62 14.42 -13.09
C ALA A 335 6.89 13.04 -12.46
N ILE A 336 6.00 12.06 -12.67
CA ILE A 336 6.21 10.66 -12.23
C ILE A 336 7.51 10.09 -12.83
N ASN A 337 7.70 10.20 -14.14
CA ASN A 337 8.89 9.66 -14.79
C ASN A 337 10.17 10.36 -14.34
N ASN A 338 10.11 11.67 -14.12
CA ASN A 338 11.26 12.45 -13.64
C ASN A 338 11.61 12.11 -12.18
N ALA A 339 10.61 11.89 -11.32
CA ALA A 339 10.84 11.46 -9.94
C ALA A 339 11.54 10.09 -9.90
N ILE A 340 11.05 9.09 -10.65
CA ILE A 340 11.71 7.79 -10.77
C ILE A 340 13.14 7.94 -11.25
N ALA A 341 13.37 8.67 -12.35
CA ALA A 341 14.70 8.84 -12.92
C ALA A 341 15.67 9.59 -11.98
N ALA A 342 15.17 10.53 -11.18
CA ALA A 342 15.98 11.27 -10.21
C ALA A 342 16.37 10.39 -9.01
N ILE A 343 15.50 9.48 -8.57
CA ILE A 343 15.80 8.54 -7.49
C ILE A 343 16.75 7.45 -7.97
N GLU A 344 16.51 6.86 -9.14
CA GLU A 344 17.28 5.75 -9.71
C GLU A 344 18.78 6.04 -9.86
N VAL A 345 19.19 7.29 -10.03
CA VAL A 345 20.59 7.67 -10.17
C VAL A 345 21.30 7.88 -8.83
N ILE A 346 20.62 7.82 -7.69
CA ILE A 346 21.23 7.92 -6.36
C ILE A 346 21.95 6.60 -6.07
N PRO A 347 23.27 6.60 -5.79
CA PRO A 347 23.98 5.36 -5.51
C PRO A 347 23.68 4.81 -4.12
N GLU A 348 23.55 3.50 -4.00
CA GLU A 348 23.62 2.80 -2.71
C GLU A 348 25.08 2.74 -2.18
N PRO A 349 25.29 2.73 -0.88
CA PRO A 349 24.34 2.85 0.23
C PRO A 349 23.76 4.27 0.36
N PHE A 350 22.45 4.40 0.40
CA PHE A 350 21.80 5.71 0.54
C PHE A 350 22.29 6.48 1.77
N ALA A 351 22.55 5.81 2.88
CA ALA A 351 23.12 6.41 4.08
C ALA A 351 24.42 7.22 3.84
N LYS A 352 25.17 6.91 2.79
CA LYS A 352 26.42 7.61 2.41
C LYS A 352 26.23 8.68 1.35
N THR A 353 25.15 8.61 0.61
CA THR A 353 24.88 9.46 -0.55
C THR A 353 23.75 10.47 -0.32
N ALA A 354 23.00 10.31 0.78
CA ALA A 354 21.86 11.15 1.14
C ALA A 354 22.17 12.66 1.17
N SER A 355 23.36 13.08 1.57
CA SER A 355 23.76 14.50 1.60
C SER A 355 24.22 15.06 0.24
N GLY A 356 24.19 14.23 -0.82
CA GLY A 356 24.68 14.61 -2.14
C GLY A 356 23.65 15.35 -3.02
N PRO A 357 24.08 15.96 -4.12
CA PRO A 357 23.21 16.73 -5.01
C PRO A 357 22.17 15.86 -5.76
N LEU A 358 22.38 14.54 -5.87
CA LEU A 358 21.41 13.63 -6.47
C LEU A 358 20.20 13.45 -5.56
N ALA A 359 20.41 13.34 -4.24
CA ALA A 359 19.32 13.29 -3.27
C ALA A 359 18.52 14.62 -3.25
N GLU A 360 19.21 15.78 -3.34
CA GLU A 360 18.54 17.08 -3.46
C GLU A 360 17.64 17.15 -4.71
N ALA A 361 18.15 16.69 -5.85
CA ALA A 361 17.37 16.68 -7.10
C ALA A 361 16.16 15.74 -7.03
N ALA A 362 16.31 14.56 -6.39
CA ALA A 362 15.21 13.63 -6.19
C ALA A 362 14.15 14.19 -5.20
N MET A 363 14.58 14.83 -4.12
CA MET A 363 13.72 15.54 -3.17
C MET A 363 12.86 16.59 -3.88
N GLU A 364 13.45 17.45 -4.74
CA GLU A 364 12.73 18.47 -5.49
C GLU A 364 11.78 17.86 -6.54
N ALA A 365 12.20 16.80 -7.22
CA ALA A 365 11.38 16.11 -8.22
C ALA A 365 10.12 15.49 -7.61
N THR A 366 10.19 14.99 -6.37
CA THR A 366 9.08 14.36 -5.65
C THR A 366 8.22 15.39 -4.92
N SER A 367 8.73 16.01 -3.85
CA SER A 367 7.94 16.84 -2.95
C SER A 367 7.50 18.19 -3.55
N THR A 368 8.16 18.67 -4.61
CA THR A 368 7.79 19.93 -5.24
C THR A 368 7.10 19.71 -6.58
N THR A 369 7.78 19.04 -7.51
CA THR A 369 7.30 18.92 -8.89
C THR A 369 6.14 17.93 -9.00
N LEU A 370 6.29 16.72 -8.44
CA LEU A 370 5.25 15.68 -8.54
C LEU A 370 4.03 16.03 -7.70
N VAL A 371 4.20 16.48 -6.46
CA VAL A 371 3.12 16.97 -5.60
C VAL A 371 2.30 18.05 -6.31
N SER A 372 2.97 19.10 -6.85
CA SER A 372 2.28 20.19 -7.55
C SER A 372 1.47 19.70 -8.76
N ALA A 373 2.00 18.74 -9.52
CA ALA A 373 1.30 18.16 -10.68
C ALA A 373 0.08 17.33 -10.27
N LEU A 374 0.21 16.50 -9.22
CA LEU A 374 -0.90 15.70 -8.66
C LEU A 374 -2.01 16.59 -8.10
N GLU A 375 -1.67 17.68 -7.38
CA GLU A 375 -2.64 18.63 -6.88
C GLU A 375 -3.39 19.37 -8.02
N LYS A 376 -2.72 19.65 -9.15
CA LYS A 376 -3.41 20.18 -10.33
C LYS A 376 -4.40 19.18 -10.90
N ALA A 377 -4.03 17.91 -10.97
CA ALA A 377 -4.93 16.85 -11.42
C ALA A 377 -6.12 16.70 -10.46
N ASN A 378 -5.91 16.77 -9.14
CA ASN A 378 -6.98 16.76 -8.15
C ASN A 378 -7.99 17.88 -8.37
N ARG A 379 -7.50 19.11 -8.63
CA ARG A 379 -8.38 20.25 -8.96
C ARG A 379 -9.21 20.04 -10.24
N ILE A 380 -8.70 19.30 -11.23
CA ILE A 380 -9.48 18.95 -12.43
C ILE A 380 -10.64 18.03 -12.06
N ILE A 381 -10.44 17.08 -11.14
CA ILE A 381 -11.48 16.16 -10.68
C ILE A 381 -12.53 16.90 -9.85
N SER A 382 -12.09 17.76 -8.93
CA SER A 382 -13.00 18.49 -8.03
C SER A 382 -13.88 19.50 -8.76
N ASN A 383 -13.40 20.16 -9.82
CA ASN A 383 -14.08 21.32 -10.43
C ASN A 383 -14.85 21.01 -11.72
N ASN A 384 -14.72 19.84 -12.30
CA ASN A 384 -15.38 19.46 -13.55
C ASN A 384 -16.33 18.29 -13.35
#